data_0d86da10cc5dea9dfee21893dc3c3dd0
#
_entry.id   0d86da10cc5dea9dfee21893dc3c3dd0
#
_cell.length_a   1.000
_cell.length_b   1.000
_cell.length_c   1.000
_cell.angle_alpha   90.00
_cell.angle_beta   90.00
_cell.angle_gamma   90.00
#
_symmetry.space_group_name_H-M   'P 1'
#
loop_
_entity.id
_entity.type
_entity.pdbx_description
1 polymer ?
#
loop_
_entity_poly.entity_id
_entity_poly.type
_entity_poly.pdbx_seq_one_letter_code
_entity_poly.pdbx_strand_id
1 'polypeptide(L)'
;MLALGLVACSSSSDTTDAGPATTAQPGGGAPAPPSPAPGSSPSPGPVVATFNSAGARLQVTEVARDLDTVWSLRWDPAGALWYTERPGRLTKLGEQSQPVQGVDETGEGGLMGLEIDGRGRKFVMYTGADDNRVVRLEPDGSQRVLVKGIEKAGIHNGGRLRFGPDGTLYASAGDAARTELSPDPGSINGKVLRIDPESGNNSIFSRGHRNVQGLCFAPGGRFLATEHGPSGNDEVNALVQGFDGGWPRTSGNGIKNYPSSVAPSGCAVYGGGLIPAWRGSMLFGTLRGTSLRRLTFDARGSVTGEEVLLSGELGRVRDVAEGPDGAVYVATSNRDGRGRPRNGDDRIVRIGPVPQL
;
A
#
# COMPACT_ATOMS: atom_id res chain seq x y z
N MET A 1 -68.04 -15.95 19.26
CA MET A 1 -68.58 -16.94 18.35
C MET A 1 -67.42 -17.50 17.56
N LEU A 2 -66.88 -18.61 17.95
CA LEU A 2 -67.01 -19.99 17.41
C LEU A 2 -66.50 -20.04 15.97
N ALA A 3 -65.60 -20.92 15.51
CA ALA A 3 -65.34 -22.28 15.93
C ALA A 3 -63.92 -22.74 15.55
N LEU A 4 -63.43 -23.69 16.36
CA LEU A 4 -62.28 -24.59 16.17
C LEU A 4 -62.54 -25.57 15.01
N GLY A 5 -61.50 -26.00 14.33
CA GLY A 5 -61.46 -27.20 13.52
C GLY A 5 -60.15 -27.96 13.70
N LEU A 6 -60.10 -28.88 14.61
CA LEU A 6 -59.09 -29.95 14.74
C LEU A 6 -59.46 -31.08 13.76
N VAL A 7 -58.49 -31.61 13.02
CA VAL A 7 -58.54 -33.01 12.54
C VAL A 7 -57.18 -33.66 12.83
N ALA A 8 -57.30 -34.81 13.48
CA ALA A 8 -56.21 -35.66 13.92
C ALA A 8 -56.00 -36.90 13.02
N CYS A 9 -54.79 -37.43 13.08
CA CYS A 9 -54.36 -38.84 12.93
C CYS A 9 -54.39 -39.51 11.53
N SER A 10 -53.19 -39.99 11.14
CA SER A 10 -52.94 -41.45 11.24
C SER A 10 -51.46 -41.77 11.01
N SER A 11 -50.96 -42.62 11.83
CA SER A 11 -49.68 -43.27 11.89
C SER A 11 -49.55 -44.36 10.83
N SER A 12 -48.39 -44.48 10.17
CA SER A 12 -47.89 -45.74 9.64
C SER A 12 -46.37 -45.80 9.83
N SER A 13 -45.97 -46.78 10.61
CA SER A 13 -44.62 -47.24 10.84
C SER A 13 -44.11 -48.02 9.61
N ASP A 14 -42.94 -47.66 9.11
CA ASP A 14 -42.12 -48.63 8.37
C ASP A 14 -40.67 -48.48 8.80
N THR A 15 -40.19 -49.59 9.32
CA THR A 15 -38.82 -49.87 9.71
C THR A 15 -38.02 -50.29 8.48
N THR A 16 -36.93 -49.57 8.16
CA THR A 16 -35.87 -50.13 7.32
C THR A 16 -34.50 -49.66 7.81
N ASP A 17 -33.83 -50.63 8.28
CA ASP A 17 -32.40 -50.97 8.28
C ASP A 17 -31.36 -49.85 8.25
N ALA A 18 -30.56 -49.80 9.34
CA ALA A 18 -29.40 -48.94 9.49
C ALA A 18 -28.16 -49.61 8.85
N GLY A 19 -27.69 -49.08 7.73
CA GLY A 19 -26.35 -49.36 7.22
C GLY A 19 -25.28 -48.55 7.98
N PRO A 20 -24.01 -49.00 8.06
CA PRO A 20 -22.98 -48.40 8.90
C PRO A 20 -22.56 -47.03 8.44
N ALA A 21 -22.43 -46.11 9.40
CA ALA A 21 -21.96 -44.76 9.21
C ALA A 21 -20.49 -44.77 8.73
N THR A 22 -20.25 -44.27 7.51
CA THR A 22 -18.91 -43.98 7.01
C THR A 22 -18.43 -42.66 7.63
N THR A 23 -17.42 -42.71 8.46
CA THR A 23 -16.73 -41.56 9.01
C THR A 23 -16.04 -40.79 7.86
N ALA A 24 -16.51 -39.59 7.52
CA ALA A 24 -15.83 -38.67 6.62
C ALA A 24 -14.54 -38.18 7.28
N GLN A 25 -13.40 -38.49 6.69
CA GLN A 25 -12.13 -37.84 7.01
C GLN A 25 -12.20 -36.34 6.69
N PRO A 26 -11.60 -35.46 7.50
CA PRO A 26 -11.48 -34.06 7.16
C PRO A 26 -10.59 -33.92 5.93
N GLY A 27 -11.12 -33.29 4.89
CA GLY A 27 -10.46 -33.04 3.62
C GLY A 27 -9.12 -32.33 3.83
N GLY A 28 -8.07 -32.92 3.25
CA GLY A 28 -6.75 -32.32 3.21
C GLY A 28 -6.81 -30.94 2.56
N GLY A 29 -6.30 -29.93 3.26
CA GLY A 29 -6.13 -28.59 2.72
C GLY A 29 -5.26 -28.65 1.46
N ALA A 30 -5.67 -27.95 0.42
CA ALA A 30 -4.87 -27.80 -0.79
C ALA A 30 -3.47 -27.27 -0.41
N PRO A 31 -2.39 -27.80 -0.99
CA PRO A 31 -1.05 -27.31 -0.74
C PRO A 31 -0.98 -25.83 -1.16
N ALA A 32 -0.34 -25.01 -0.33
CA ALA A 32 -0.05 -23.62 -0.64
C ALA A 32 0.68 -23.57 -2.00
N PRO A 33 0.40 -22.58 -2.87
CA PRO A 33 1.11 -22.44 -4.13
C PRO A 33 2.61 -22.32 -3.84
N PRO A 34 3.48 -22.94 -4.67
CA PRO A 34 4.92 -22.86 -4.49
C PRO A 34 5.34 -21.38 -4.54
N SER A 35 6.23 -21.00 -3.63
CA SER A 35 6.89 -19.70 -3.69
C SER A 35 7.50 -19.52 -5.09
N PRO A 36 7.31 -18.35 -5.73
CA PRO A 36 7.93 -18.10 -7.03
C PRO A 36 9.44 -18.30 -6.93
N ALA A 37 10.01 -18.92 -7.94
CA ALA A 37 11.46 -19.02 -8.07
C ALA A 37 12.07 -17.61 -7.99
N PRO A 38 13.23 -17.42 -7.36
CA PRO A 38 13.81 -16.09 -7.23
C PRO A 38 14.07 -15.54 -8.64
N GLY A 39 13.25 -14.56 -9.02
CA GLY A 39 13.53 -13.73 -10.18
C GLY A 39 14.91 -13.10 -9.97
N SER A 40 15.68 -12.92 -11.03
CA SER A 40 17.00 -12.31 -10.96
C SER A 40 16.87 -10.90 -10.35
N SER A 41 17.22 -10.79 -9.07
CA SER A 41 17.36 -9.48 -8.43
C SER A 41 18.33 -8.63 -9.24
N PRO A 42 18.07 -7.33 -9.39
CA PRO A 42 19.00 -6.45 -10.09
C PRO A 42 20.38 -6.54 -9.45
N SER A 43 21.43 -6.61 -10.28
CA SER A 43 22.80 -6.60 -9.77
C SER A 43 23.00 -5.38 -8.87
N PRO A 44 23.54 -5.54 -7.66
CA PRO A 44 23.73 -4.43 -6.75
C PRO A 44 24.70 -3.42 -7.35
N GLY A 45 24.27 -2.18 -7.47
CA GLY A 45 25.11 -1.05 -7.83
C GLY A 45 26.04 -0.62 -6.69
N PRO A 46 26.64 0.56 -6.77
CA PRO A 46 27.56 1.05 -5.75
C PRO A 46 26.90 1.17 -4.37
N VAL A 47 27.65 0.89 -3.32
CA VAL A 47 27.23 1.16 -1.94
C VAL A 47 27.21 2.67 -1.72
N VAL A 48 26.05 3.19 -1.34
CA VAL A 48 25.84 4.63 -1.09
C VAL A 48 25.79 4.99 0.39
N ALA A 49 25.50 4.03 1.27
CA ALA A 49 25.53 4.19 2.72
C ALA A 49 25.65 2.85 3.44
N THR A 50 26.09 2.88 4.69
CA THR A 50 26.00 1.76 5.63
C THR A 50 25.49 2.26 6.98
N PHE A 51 24.69 1.44 7.67
CA PHE A 51 24.14 1.81 8.97
C PHE A 51 23.86 0.57 9.82
N ASN A 52 23.60 0.77 11.10
CA ASN A 52 23.19 -0.29 12.02
C ASN A 52 21.71 -0.13 12.37
N SER A 53 20.97 -1.23 12.43
CA SER A 53 19.57 -1.26 12.90
C SER A 53 19.29 -2.60 13.56
N ALA A 54 18.70 -2.57 14.76
CA ALA A 54 18.31 -3.76 15.52
C ALA A 54 19.44 -4.81 15.64
N GLY A 55 20.68 -4.37 15.80
CA GLY A 55 21.86 -5.24 15.91
C GLY A 55 22.43 -5.77 14.58
N ALA A 56 21.77 -5.52 13.45
CA ALA A 56 22.26 -5.87 12.13
C ALA A 56 23.04 -4.73 11.48
N ARG A 57 24.16 -5.04 10.81
CA ARG A 57 24.87 -4.10 9.95
C ARG A 57 24.36 -4.20 8.53
N LEU A 58 23.82 -3.10 8.04
CA LEU A 58 23.13 -3.02 6.75
C LEU A 58 23.85 -2.08 5.80
N GLN A 59 23.71 -2.34 4.51
CA GLN A 59 24.18 -1.48 3.43
C GLN A 59 23.03 -1.06 2.52
N VAL A 60 23.18 0.12 1.96
CA VAL A 60 22.32 0.70 0.93
C VAL A 60 23.08 0.66 -0.39
N THR A 61 22.54 0.00 -1.39
CA THR A 61 23.11 -0.05 -2.74
C THR A 61 22.18 0.64 -3.74
N GLU A 62 22.75 1.37 -4.69
CA GLU A 62 21.97 2.01 -5.75
C GLU A 62 21.44 0.95 -6.72
N VAL A 63 20.18 1.06 -7.12
CA VAL A 63 19.51 0.18 -8.08
C VAL A 63 19.19 0.93 -9.37
N ALA A 64 18.72 2.17 -9.24
CA ALA A 64 18.47 3.08 -10.35
C ALA A 64 18.67 4.52 -9.87
N ARG A 65 19.02 5.40 -10.80
CA ARG A 65 19.32 6.81 -10.57
C ARG A 65 18.83 7.68 -11.72
N ASP A 66 18.91 8.99 -11.53
CA ASP A 66 18.50 10.00 -12.51
C ASP A 66 17.03 9.84 -12.94
N LEU A 67 16.18 9.39 -11.98
CA LEU A 67 14.75 9.24 -12.15
C LEU A 67 14.03 10.55 -11.85
N ASP A 68 12.73 10.62 -12.16
CA ASP A 68 11.94 11.81 -11.96
C ASP A 68 10.73 11.55 -11.09
N THR A 69 10.84 11.92 -9.82
CA THR A 69 9.74 11.89 -8.86
C THR A 69 9.09 10.50 -8.79
N VAL A 70 9.89 9.47 -8.45
CA VAL A 70 9.38 8.10 -8.28
C VAL A 70 8.30 8.10 -7.21
N TRP A 71 7.13 7.50 -7.51
CA TRP A 71 6.01 7.56 -6.59
C TRP A 71 5.64 6.20 -5.97
N SER A 72 5.70 5.10 -6.73
CA SER A 72 5.35 3.75 -6.25
C SER A 72 6.29 2.70 -6.81
N LEU A 73 6.61 1.70 -5.98
CA LEU A 73 7.42 0.52 -6.30
C LEU A 73 6.58 -0.73 -6.15
N ARG A 74 6.53 -1.62 -7.17
CA ARG A 74 5.87 -2.93 -7.06
C ARG A 74 6.60 -3.99 -7.85
N TRP A 75 6.46 -5.21 -7.39
CA TRP A 75 6.99 -6.40 -8.04
C TRP A 75 5.89 -7.10 -8.80
N ASP A 76 6.20 -7.53 -10.04
CA ASP A 76 5.31 -8.41 -10.76
C ASP A 76 5.49 -9.88 -10.32
N PRO A 77 4.58 -10.81 -10.72
CA PRO A 77 4.69 -12.22 -10.35
C PRO A 77 5.96 -12.92 -10.86
N ALA A 78 6.63 -12.36 -11.87
CA ALA A 78 7.91 -12.86 -12.38
C ALA A 78 9.12 -12.34 -11.57
N GLY A 79 8.88 -11.49 -10.57
CA GLY A 79 9.92 -10.89 -9.72
C GLY A 79 10.61 -9.68 -10.35
N ALA A 80 10.03 -9.06 -11.37
CA ALA A 80 10.54 -7.82 -11.92
C ALA A 80 10.01 -6.60 -11.17
N LEU A 81 10.88 -5.62 -10.92
CA LEU A 81 10.52 -4.36 -10.28
C LEU A 81 9.90 -3.41 -11.31
N TRP A 82 8.73 -2.89 -10.96
CA TRP A 82 8.04 -1.82 -11.67
C TRP A 82 7.93 -0.59 -10.79
N TYR A 83 7.97 0.59 -11.40
CA TYR A 83 7.78 1.84 -10.69
C TYR A 83 7.05 2.87 -11.54
N THR A 84 6.37 3.79 -10.84
CA THR A 84 5.76 4.96 -11.45
C THR A 84 6.61 6.19 -11.18
N GLU A 85 6.65 7.08 -12.17
CA GLU A 85 7.19 8.43 -12.05
C GLU A 85 6.04 9.43 -12.27
N ARG A 86 5.94 10.42 -11.39
CA ARG A 86 4.82 11.36 -11.34
C ARG A 86 4.49 12.04 -12.67
N PRO A 87 5.46 12.38 -13.55
CA PRO A 87 5.16 12.94 -14.87
C PRO A 87 4.37 12.02 -15.82
N GLY A 88 3.98 10.82 -15.40
CA GLY A 88 3.15 9.93 -16.19
C GLY A 88 3.89 8.76 -16.83
N ARG A 89 5.02 8.34 -16.28
CA ARG A 89 5.80 7.21 -16.77
C ARG A 89 5.65 5.98 -15.89
N LEU A 90 5.37 4.84 -16.49
CA LEU A 90 5.43 3.51 -15.88
C LEU A 90 6.63 2.77 -16.47
N THR A 91 7.50 2.29 -15.59
CA THR A 91 8.77 1.68 -16.00
C THR A 91 8.95 0.32 -15.33
N LYS A 92 9.33 -0.69 -16.12
CA LYS A 92 9.95 -1.90 -15.61
C LYS A 92 11.45 -1.67 -15.54
N LEU A 93 12.03 -1.96 -14.38
CA LEU A 93 13.46 -1.71 -14.17
C LEU A 93 14.32 -2.37 -15.26
N GLY A 94 15.20 -1.56 -15.86
CA GLY A 94 16.06 -1.99 -16.97
C GLY A 94 15.41 -1.92 -18.35
N GLU A 95 14.14 -1.52 -18.46
CA GLU A 95 13.43 -1.34 -19.73
C GLU A 95 13.09 0.13 -19.96
N GLN A 96 12.68 0.45 -21.19
CA GLN A 96 12.24 1.79 -21.56
C GLN A 96 10.90 2.13 -20.85
N SER A 97 10.79 3.36 -20.38
CA SER A 97 9.57 3.87 -19.76
C SER A 97 8.41 3.94 -20.76
N GLN A 98 7.22 3.60 -20.28
CA GLN A 98 5.97 3.65 -21.04
C GLN A 98 5.10 4.82 -20.54
N PRO A 99 4.60 5.70 -21.41
CA PRO A 99 3.69 6.75 -20.98
C PRO A 99 2.33 6.19 -20.61
N VAL A 100 1.79 6.64 -19.48
CA VAL A 100 0.39 6.42 -19.10
C VAL A 100 -0.42 7.60 -19.59
N GLN A 101 -1.31 7.35 -20.56
CA GLN A 101 -2.09 8.40 -21.20
C GLN A 101 -3.07 9.07 -20.23
N GLY A 102 -3.32 10.36 -20.40
CA GLY A 102 -4.31 11.12 -19.63
C GLY A 102 -3.83 11.59 -18.26
N VAL A 103 -2.56 11.39 -17.93
CA VAL A 103 -1.95 11.92 -16.70
C VAL A 103 -1.75 13.43 -16.83
N ASP A 104 -2.20 14.17 -15.81
CA ASP A 104 -1.99 15.61 -15.62
C ASP A 104 -1.10 15.81 -14.37
N GLU A 105 0.16 16.17 -14.59
CA GLU A 105 1.09 16.48 -13.51
C GLU A 105 0.89 17.92 -13.04
N THR A 106 -0.09 18.13 -12.16
CA THR A 106 -0.37 19.44 -11.56
C THR A 106 -0.23 19.39 -10.04
N GLY A 107 0.59 20.25 -9.46
CA GLY A 107 0.83 20.32 -8.02
C GLY A 107 1.45 19.04 -7.46
N GLU A 108 0.75 18.36 -6.54
CA GLU A 108 1.14 17.05 -6.00
C GLU A 108 0.57 15.87 -6.83
N GLY A 109 -0.26 16.17 -7.82
CA GLY A 109 -0.88 15.18 -8.70
C GLY A 109 0.09 14.64 -9.76
N GLY A 110 -0.41 13.74 -10.58
CA GLY A 110 0.32 13.03 -11.63
C GLY A 110 0.09 11.53 -11.57
N LEU A 111 1.00 10.72 -12.10
CA LEU A 111 0.95 9.26 -11.95
C LEU A 111 1.47 8.87 -10.58
N MET A 112 0.57 8.32 -9.75
CA MET A 112 0.83 8.05 -8.33
C MET A 112 0.96 6.55 -8.04
N GLY A 113 -0.11 5.95 -7.52
CA GLY A 113 -0.13 4.57 -7.07
C GLY A 113 0.01 3.56 -8.19
N LEU A 114 0.68 2.46 -7.88
CA LEU A 114 0.79 1.27 -8.71
C LEU A 114 0.49 0.05 -7.85
N GLU A 115 -0.28 -0.87 -8.36
CA GLU A 115 -0.39 -2.25 -7.86
C GLU A 115 -0.34 -3.22 -9.02
N ILE A 116 0.17 -4.42 -8.76
CA ILE A 116 0.25 -5.52 -9.73
C ILE A 116 -0.33 -6.76 -9.07
N ASP A 117 -1.31 -7.37 -9.70
CA ASP A 117 -1.93 -8.57 -9.16
C ASP A 117 -1.16 -9.86 -9.51
N GLY A 118 -1.60 -10.99 -8.96
CA GLY A 118 -1.00 -12.29 -9.21
C GLY A 118 -1.07 -12.78 -10.67
N ARG A 119 -1.80 -12.07 -11.54
CA ARG A 119 -1.86 -12.32 -13.00
C ARG A 119 -0.96 -11.35 -13.78
N GLY A 120 -0.26 -10.46 -13.12
CA GLY A 120 0.60 -9.43 -13.74
C GLY A 120 -0.15 -8.22 -14.30
N ARG A 121 -1.47 -8.09 -14.00
CA ARG A 121 -2.27 -6.94 -14.42
C ARG A 121 -1.90 -5.73 -13.58
N LYS A 122 -1.76 -4.58 -14.22
CA LYS A 122 -1.31 -3.35 -13.60
C LYS A 122 -2.49 -2.43 -13.33
N PHE A 123 -2.55 -1.92 -12.12
CA PHE A 123 -3.54 -0.97 -11.64
C PHE A 123 -2.82 0.29 -11.24
N VAL A 124 -3.25 1.44 -11.73
CA VAL A 124 -2.64 2.71 -11.39
C VAL A 124 -3.70 3.71 -10.93
N MET A 125 -3.29 4.62 -10.04
CA MET A 125 -4.07 5.79 -9.71
C MET A 125 -3.30 7.03 -10.16
N TYR A 126 -4.01 7.91 -10.85
CA TYR A 126 -3.41 9.14 -11.35
C TYR A 126 -4.38 10.32 -11.34
N THR A 127 -3.82 11.52 -11.38
CA THR A 127 -4.54 12.77 -11.61
C THR A 127 -4.71 12.95 -13.11
N GLY A 128 -5.97 13.03 -13.57
CA GLY A 128 -6.32 13.39 -14.94
C GLY A 128 -6.71 14.85 -15.09
N ALA A 129 -7.26 15.22 -16.25
CA ALA A 129 -7.67 16.61 -16.51
C ALA A 129 -8.76 17.08 -15.53
N ASP A 130 -9.72 16.20 -15.18
CA ASP A 130 -10.90 16.57 -14.41
C ASP A 130 -10.89 16.03 -12.97
N ASP A 131 -10.29 14.85 -12.74
CA ASP A 131 -10.37 14.10 -11.49
C ASP A 131 -9.11 13.28 -11.23
N ASN A 132 -9.01 12.73 -10.01
CA ASN A 132 -8.16 11.57 -9.75
C ASN A 132 -8.96 10.31 -10.07
N ARG A 133 -8.30 9.30 -10.65
CA ARG A 133 -8.96 8.05 -11.04
C ARG A 133 -8.10 6.82 -10.84
N VAL A 134 -8.76 5.69 -10.64
CA VAL A 134 -8.12 4.36 -10.61
C VAL A 134 -8.45 3.64 -11.91
N VAL A 135 -7.43 3.15 -12.59
CA VAL A 135 -7.58 2.41 -13.83
C VAL A 135 -6.79 1.11 -13.81
N ARG A 136 -7.26 0.11 -14.54
CA ARG A 136 -6.47 -1.05 -14.93
C ARG A 136 -5.91 -0.79 -16.33
N LEU A 137 -4.59 -0.99 -16.47
CA LEU A 137 -3.93 -0.91 -17.77
C LEU A 137 -4.11 -2.25 -18.49
N GLU A 138 -4.61 -2.22 -19.72
CA GLU A 138 -4.83 -3.40 -20.53
C GLU A 138 -3.62 -3.68 -21.43
N PRO A 139 -3.41 -4.95 -21.88
CA PRO A 139 -2.26 -5.32 -22.72
C PRO A 139 -2.19 -4.58 -24.07
N ASP A 140 -3.34 -4.14 -24.60
CA ASP A 140 -3.43 -3.38 -25.85
C ASP A 140 -3.15 -1.89 -25.68
N GLY A 141 -2.78 -1.45 -24.46
CA GLY A 141 -2.51 -0.05 -24.11
C GLY A 141 -3.76 0.75 -23.74
N SER A 142 -4.96 0.16 -23.82
CA SER A 142 -6.18 0.81 -23.37
C SER A 142 -6.26 0.85 -21.83
N GLN A 143 -7.18 1.65 -21.31
CA GLN A 143 -7.39 1.82 -19.88
C GLN A 143 -8.83 1.48 -19.51
N ARG A 144 -9.00 0.55 -18.60
CA ARG A 144 -10.30 0.30 -17.99
C ARG A 144 -10.44 1.13 -16.71
N VAL A 145 -11.32 2.11 -16.72
CA VAL A 145 -11.62 2.93 -15.55
C VAL A 145 -12.38 2.11 -14.52
N LEU A 146 -11.85 1.99 -13.31
CA LEU A 146 -12.47 1.32 -12.17
C LEU A 146 -13.16 2.32 -11.25
N VAL A 147 -12.51 3.44 -10.94
CA VAL A 147 -13.06 4.54 -10.15
C VAL A 147 -12.71 5.85 -10.83
N LYS A 148 -13.68 6.78 -10.88
CA LYS A 148 -13.51 8.15 -11.36
C LYS A 148 -14.28 9.12 -10.47
N GLY A 149 -14.05 10.43 -10.67
CA GLY A 149 -14.78 11.46 -9.92
C GLY A 149 -14.22 11.68 -8.50
N ILE A 150 -13.00 11.22 -8.20
CA ILE A 150 -12.29 11.65 -7.00
C ILE A 150 -11.80 13.07 -7.26
N GLU A 151 -12.33 14.05 -6.53
CA GLU A 151 -11.92 15.45 -6.73
C GLU A 151 -10.40 15.59 -6.58
N LYS A 152 -9.79 16.34 -7.49
CA LYS A 152 -8.36 16.67 -7.50
C LYS A 152 -8.11 18.09 -6.99
N ALA A 153 -6.90 18.31 -6.50
CA ALA A 153 -6.42 19.65 -6.17
C ALA A 153 -4.90 19.74 -6.36
N GLY A 154 -4.34 20.91 -6.20
CA GLY A 154 -2.88 21.10 -6.19
C GLY A 154 -2.19 20.35 -5.06
N ILE A 155 -2.94 19.94 -4.01
CA ILE A 155 -2.45 19.18 -2.85
C ILE A 155 -3.49 18.15 -2.40
N HIS A 156 -3.07 17.16 -1.59
CA HIS A 156 -3.91 16.17 -0.93
C HIS A 156 -4.73 15.29 -1.89
N ASN A 157 -4.08 14.78 -2.92
CA ASN A 157 -4.71 13.86 -3.88
C ASN A 157 -4.79 12.41 -3.38
N GLY A 158 -4.13 12.07 -2.26
CA GLY A 158 -4.01 10.67 -1.81
C GLY A 158 -3.11 9.88 -2.74
N GLY A 159 -3.70 8.92 -3.46
CA GLY A 159 -3.05 8.27 -4.59
C GLY A 159 -2.49 6.87 -4.33
N ARG A 160 -2.49 6.37 -3.08
CA ARG A 160 -1.95 5.05 -2.79
C ARG A 160 -2.92 3.94 -3.16
N LEU A 161 -2.41 2.93 -3.83
CA LEU A 161 -3.09 1.66 -4.08
C LEU A 161 -2.49 0.55 -3.23
N ARG A 162 -3.30 -0.45 -2.84
CA ARG A 162 -2.83 -1.67 -2.20
C ARG A 162 -3.82 -2.81 -2.36
N PHE A 163 -3.35 -3.99 -2.80
CA PHE A 163 -4.15 -5.20 -2.71
C PHE A 163 -4.17 -5.74 -1.28
N GLY A 164 -5.35 -6.08 -0.81
CA GLY A 164 -5.55 -6.85 0.41
C GLY A 164 -5.27 -8.34 0.19
N PRO A 165 -5.11 -9.10 1.29
CA PRO A 165 -4.88 -10.55 1.22
C PRO A 165 -6.08 -11.31 0.62
N ASP A 166 -7.26 -10.70 0.57
CA ASP A 166 -8.49 -11.21 -0.04
C ASP A 166 -8.59 -10.89 -1.56
N GLY A 167 -7.58 -10.24 -2.15
CA GLY A 167 -7.58 -9.81 -3.55
C GLY A 167 -8.40 -8.54 -3.82
N THR A 168 -8.93 -7.90 -2.79
CA THR A 168 -9.59 -6.60 -2.90
C THR A 168 -8.56 -5.50 -3.14
N LEU A 169 -8.84 -4.58 -4.05
CA LEU A 169 -8.00 -3.39 -4.27
C LEU A 169 -8.46 -2.26 -3.34
N TYR A 170 -7.53 -1.67 -2.61
CA TYR A 170 -7.78 -0.47 -1.80
C TYR A 170 -7.11 0.74 -2.44
N ALA A 171 -7.79 1.90 -2.38
CA ALA A 171 -7.27 3.16 -2.89
C ALA A 171 -7.48 4.28 -1.88
N SER A 172 -6.46 5.09 -1.63
CA SER A 172 -6.60 6.28 -0.80
C SER A 172 -6.95 7.51 -1.65
N ALA A 173 -7.98 8.23 -1.26
CA ALA A 173 -8.38 9.52 -1.81
C ALA A 173 -8.19 10.60 -0.73
N GLY A 174 -7.43 11.64 -1.03
CA GLY A 174 -7.26 12.77 -0.13
C GLY A 174 -8.49 13.69 -0.10
N ASP A 175 -8.47 14.69 0.79
CA ASP A 175 -9.56 15.66 0.92
C ASP A 175 -9.58 16.74 -0.18
N ALA A 176 -8.63 16.72 -1.12
CA ALA A 176 -8.47 17.72 -2.17
C ALA A 176 -8.44 19.17 -1.63
N ALA A 177 -7.87 19.38 -0.43
CA ALA A 177 -7.89 20.64 0.32
C ALA A 177 -9.31 21.17 0.63
N ARG A 178 -10.33 20.31 0.55
CA ARG A 178 -11.73 20.55 0.88
C ARG A 178 -12.11 19.68 2.07
N THR A 179 -11.87 20.18 3.26
CA THR A 179 -11.95 19.41 4.51
C THR A 179 -13.33 18.82 4.79
N GLU A 180 -14.39 19.51 4.30
CA GLU A 180 -15.78 19.07 4.42
C GLU A 180 -16.09 17.76 3.68
N LEU A 181 -15.31 17.41 2.67
CA LEU A 181 -15.51 16.16 1.92
C LEU A 181 -15.18 14.92 2.76
N SER A 182 -14.25 15.04 3.71
CA SER A 182 -13.77 13.87 4.48
C SER A 182 -14.84 13.23 5.36
N PRO A 183 -15.68 13.97 6.11
CA PRO A 183 -16.79 13.38 6.86
C PRO A 183 -18.03 13.10 6.00
N ASP A 184 -18.16 13.71 4.82
CA ASP A 184 -19.34 13.57 3.97
C ASP A 184 -19.48 12.12 3.43
N PRO A 185 -20.56 11.39 3.75
CA PRO A 185 -20.81 10.05 3.25
C PRO A 185 -21.12 10.01 1.75
N GLY A 186 -21.53 11.13 1.15
CA GLY A 186 -21.80 11.27 -0.28
C GLY A 186 -20.54 11.52 -1.11
N SER A 187 -19.40 11.81 -0.46
CA SER A 187 -18.13 12.06 -1.12
C SER A 187 -17.20 10.84 -1.02
N ILE A 188 -16.40 10.60 -2.06
CA ILE A 188 -15.33 9.59 -2.05
C ILE A 188 -13.95 10.20 -1.74
N ASN A 189 -13.87 11.51 -1.49
CA ASN A 189 -12.68 12.21 -1.03
C ASN A 189 -12.51 12.12 0.49
N GLY A 190 -11.27 12.10 0.97
CA GLY A 190 -10.94 11.87 2.39
C GLY A 190 -11.31 10.47 2.86
N LYS A 191 -11.14 9.47 1.98
CA LYS A 191 -11.54 8.08 2.18
C LYS A 191 -10.41 7.11 1.83
N VAL A 192 -10.50 5.92 2.40
CA VAL A 192 -9.93 4.72 1.78
C VAL A 192 -11.09 3.95 1.15
N LEU A 193 -10.99 3.69 -0.15
CA LEU A 193 -11.99 2.96 -0.92
C LEU A 193 -11.62 1.49 -0.99
N ARG A 194 -12.62 0.63 -0.96
CA ARG A 194 -12.56 -0.79 -1.29
C ARG A 194 -13.12 -0.98 -2.69
N ILE A 195 -12.36 -1.61 -3.58
CA ILE A 195 -12.66 -1.71 -5.02
C ILE A 195 -12.57 -3.16 -5.45
N ASP A 196 -13.59 -3.64 -6.14
CA ASP A 196 -13.52 -4.91 -6.88
C ASP A 196 -12.67 -4.70 -8.15
N PRO A 197 -11.52 -5.39 -8.30
CA PRO A 197 -10.61 -5.14 -9.42
C PRO A 197 -11.13 -5.62 -10.78
N GLU A 198 -12.21 -6.43 -10.80
CA GLU A 198 -12.84 -6.91 -12.04
C GLU A 198 -13.96 -5.97 -12.50
N SER A 199 -14.89 -5.65 -11.63
CA SER A 199 -16.05 -4.84 -11.98
C SER A 199 -15.85 -3.33 -11.84
N GLY A 200 -14.96 -2.90 -10.91
CA GLY A 200 -14.83 -1.51 -10.49
C GLY A 200 -15.88 -1.11 -9.43
N ASN A 201 -16.75 -2.04 -9.00
CA ASN A 201 -17.66 -1.76 -7.89
C ASN A 201 -16.85 -1.37 -6.67
N ASN A 202 -17.23 -0.26 -6.05
CA ASN A 202 -16.47 0.27 -4.91
C ASN A 202 -17.37 0.72 -3.78
N SER A 203 -16.78 0.81 -2.60
CA SER A 203 -17.44 1.29 -1.40
C SER A 203 -16.43 1.97 -0.48
N ILE A 204 -16.91 2.79 0.44
CA ILE A 204 -16.06 3.42 1.46
C ILE A 204 -15.67 2.35 2.48
N PHE A 205 -14.36 2.14 2.65
CA PHE A 205 -13.80 1.29 3.69
C PHE A 205 -13.58 2.07 4.98
N SER A 206 -12.96 3.26 4.88
CA SER A 206 -12.75 4.19 5.99
C SER A 206 -12.92 5.63 5.52
N ARG A 207 -13.17 6.54 6.46
CA ARG A 207 -13.43 7.96 6.21
C ARG A 207 -12.72 8.87 7.21
N GLY A 208 -12.92 10.17 7.07
CA GLY A 208 -12.34 11.14 7.98
C GLY A 208 -10.83 11.26 7.83
N HIS A 209 -10.34 11.08 6.60
CA HIS A 209 -8.93 11.19 6.25
C HIS A 209 -8.62 12.54 5.60
N ARG A 210 -7.41 13.06 5.88
CA ARG A 210 -6.90 14.24 5.21
C ARG A 210 -6.12 13.88 3.94
N ASN A 211 -5.03 13.12 4.09
CA ASN A 211 -4.15 12.77 2.97
C ASN A 211 -3.35 11.49 3.29
N VAL A 212 -3.96 10.34 3.08
CA VAL A 212 -3.31 9.03 3.26
C VAL A 212 -2.34 8.78 2.12
N GLN A 213 -1.05 8.55 2.44
CA GLN A 213 0.04 8.38 1.48
C GLN A 213 0.62 6.97 1.46
N GLY A 214 0.40 6.15 2.46
CA GLY A 214 0.81 4.75 2.52
C GLY A 214 -0.32 3.86 2.96
N LEU A 215 -0.40 2.68 2.36
CA LEU A 215 -1.30 1.58 2.71
C LEU A 215 -0.48 0.28 2.72
N CYS A 216 -0.48 -0.47 3.80
CA CYS A 216 0.24 -1.74 3.90
C CYS A 216 -0.45 -2.73 4.83
N PHE A 217 -0.34 -4.03 4.50
CA PHE A 217 -0.86 -5.11 5.30
C PHE A 217 0.26 -5.80 6.06
N ALA A 218 0.06 -6.01 7.36
CA ALA A 218 0.89 -6.87 8.17
C ALA A 218 0.46 -8.34 8.03
N PRO A 219 1.34 -9.30 8.33
CA PRO A 219 0.95 -10.69 8.49
C PRO A 219 -0.25 -10.80 9.44
N GLY A 220 -1.21 -11.66 9.10
CA GLY A 220 -2.48 -11.77 9.84
C GLY A 220 -3.53 -10.73 9.40
N GLY A 221 -3.28 -9.94 8.34
CA GLY A 221 -4.28 -9.09 7.71
C GLY A 221 -4.50 -7.73 8.36
N ARG A 222 -3.68 -7.34 9.35
CA ARG A 222 -3.77 -6.01 9.95
C ARG A 222 -3.44 -4.94 8.91
N PHE A 223 -4.37 -4.02 8.68
CA PHE A 223 -4.26 -2.97 7.68
C PHE A 223 -3.75 -1.67 8.32
N LEU A 224 -2.63 -1.17 7.84
CA LEU A 224 -1.99 0.04 8.34
C LEU A 224 -1.96 1.12 7.27
N ALA A 225 -2.09 2.37 7.69
CA ALA A 225 -2.00 3.53 6.83
C ALA A 225 -1.07 4.59 7.43
N THR A 226 -0.38 5.32 6.57
CA THR A 226 0.34 6.55 6.93
C THR A 226 -0.44 7.75 6.42
N GLU A 227 -0.55 8.79 7.21
CA GLU A 227 -1.39 9.94 6.89
C GLU A 227 -0.73 11.27 7.28
N HIS A 228 -0.84 12.26 6.40
CA HIS A 228 -0.40 13.63 6.69
C HIS A 228 -1.46 14.40 7.48
N GLY A 229 -1.09 14.89 8.65
CA GLY A 229 -1.87 15.84 9.42
C GLY A 229 -1.78 17.29 8.88
N PRO A 230 -2.46 18.26 9.52
CA PRO A 230 -2.53 19.64 9.01
C PRO A 230 -1.19 20.41 9.12
N SER A 231 -0.70 20.66 10.31
CA SER A 231 0.56 21.40 10.53
C SER A 231 1.56 20.59 11.34
N GLY A 232 1.36 19.32 11.44
CA GLY A 232 1.89 18.27 12.27
C GLY A 232 0.76 17.29 12.53
N ASN A 233 0.85 16.51 13.60
CA ASN A 233 -0.10 15.44 13.88
C ASN A 233 -0.25 14.46 12.72
N ASP A 234 0.87 14.20 12.03
CA ASP A 234 0.93 13.10 11.08
C ASP A 234 0.72 11.77 11.83
N GLU A 235 0.16 10.78 11.17
CA GLU A 235 -0.32 9.57 11.83
C GLU A 235 0.11 8.29 11.14
N VAL A 236 0.21 7.22 11.95
CA VAL A 236 0.05 5.85 11.49
C VAL A 236 -1.25 5.32 12.08
N ASN A 237 -2.15 4.90 11.23
CA ASN A 237 -3.46 4.39 11.57
C ASN A 237 -3.56 2.88 11.40
N ALA A 238 -4.31 2.20 12.27
CA ALA A 238 -4.75 0.82 12.06
C ALA A 238 -6.19 0.87 11.55
N LEU A 239 -6.37 0.52 10.27
CA LEU A 239 -7.66 0.64 9.59
C LEU A 239 -8.49 -0.64 9.77
N VAL A 240 -9.78 -0.44 10.00
CA VAL A 240 -10.82 -1.47 9.95
C VAL A 240 -12.00 -0.93 9.13
N GLN A 241 -12.87 -1.83 8.66
CA GLN A 241 -14.11 -1.42 7.99
C GLN A 241 -14.90 -0.46 8.89
N GLY A 242 -15.26 0.72 8.36
CA GLY A 242 -15.99 1.75 9.08
C GLY A 242 -15.14 2.67 9.97
N PHE A 243 -13.81 2.53 9.96
CA PHE A 243 -12.92 3.44 10.70
C PHE A 243 -13.19 4.90 10.30
N ASP A 244 -13.19 5.78 11.29
CA ASP A 244 -13.32 7.25 11.12
C ASP A 244 -12.09 7.93 11.76
N GLY A 245 -11.19 8.46 10.94
CA GLY A 245 -10.00 9.21 11.37
C GLY A 245 -10.32 10.55 12.03
N GLY A 246 -11.56 11.02 11.89
CA GLY A 246 -12.06 12.22 12.56
C GLY A 246 -11.75 13.55 11.88
N TRP A 247 -10.93 13.57 10.84
CA TRP A 247 -10.61 14.79 10.10
C TRP A 247 -11.87 15.42 9.48
N PRO A 248 -12.09 16.75 9.55
CA PRO A 248 -11.19 17.80 10.08
C PRO A 248 -11.36 18.10 11.57
N ARG A 249 -12.27 17.44 12.28
CA ARG A 249 -12.60 17.75 13.68
C ARG A 249 -11.47 17.36 14.64
N THR A 250 -10.80 16.27 14.34
CA THR A 250 -9.66 15.74 15.11
C THR A 250 -8.56 15.29 14.18
N SER A 251 -7.33 15.20 14.69
CA SER A 251 -6.15 14.63 14.06
C SER A 251 -5.20 14.16 15.15
N GLY A 252 -4.27 13.26 14.81
CA GLY A 252 -3.33 12.71 15.77
C GLY A 252 -3.92 11.63 16.66
N ASN A 253 -4.93 10.89 16.16
CA ASN A 253 -5.60 9.79 16.88
C ASN A 253 -5.09 8.41 16.47
N GLY A 254 -4.03 8.37 15.66
CA GLY A 254 -3.44 7.13 15.19
C GLY A 254 -2.79 6.31 16.29
N ILE A 255 -2.42 5.08 15.95
CA ILE A 255 -1.63 4.20 16.84
C ILE A 255 -0.21 4.72 17.07
N LYS A 256 0.24 5.64 16.23
CA LYS A 256 1.46 6.45 16.38
C LYS A 256 1.20 7.83 15.80
N ASN A 257 1.56 8.85 16.55
CA ASN A 257 1.36 10.25 16.18
C ASN A 257 2.67 11.01 16.18
N TYR A 258 2.78 11.98 15.27
CA TYR A 258 3.93 12.86 15.09
C TYR A 258 3.48 14.31 15.23
N PRO A 259 3.63 14.92 16.42
CA PRO A 259 3.21 16.32 16.66
C PRO A 259 3.86 17.31 15.71
N SER A 260 5.14 17.06 15.35
CA SER A 260 5.82 17.80 14.27
C SER A 260 5.73 17.02 12.98
N SER A 261 5.43 17.71 11.87
CA SER A 261 5.26 17.06 10.57
C SER A 261 6.53 16.36 10.11
N VAL A 262 6.40 15.07 9.82
CA VAL A 262 7.40 14.23 9.17
C VAL A 262 7.02 13.92 7.73
N ALA A 263 5.75 14.14 7.37
CA ALA A 263 5.12 13.79 6.10
C ALA A 263 5.36 12.31 5.72
N PRO A 264 4.73 11.36 6.45
CA PRO A 264 4.91 9.94 6.22
C PRO A 264 4.32 9.53 4.87
N SER A 265 5.01 8.66 4.15
CA SER A 265 4.70 8.29 2.76
C SER A 265 4.45 6.78 2.63
N GLY A 266 4.82 6.16 1.51
CA GLY A 266 4.59 4.74 1.28
C GLY A 266 5.18 3.84 2.35
N CYS A 267 4.51 2.71 2.60
CA CYS A 267 4.87 1.77 3.65
C CYS A 267 4.88 0.31 3.20
N ALA A 268 5.62 -0.50 3.94
CA ALA A 268 5.60 -1.96 3.88
C ALA A 268 5.72 -2.54 5.29
N VAL A 269 5.12 -3.70 5.53
CA VAL A 269 5.45 -4.50 6.72
C VAL A 269 6.39 -5.61 6.28
N TYR A 270 7.58 -5.63 6.87
CA TYR A 270 8.63 -6.55 6.48
C TYR A 270 8.33 -7.98 6.95
N GLY A 271 8.18 -8.89 5.99
CA GLY A 271 7.91 -10.31 6.21
C GLY A 271 9.12 -11.22 5.94
N GLY A 272 10.13 -10.69 5.27
CA GLY A 272 11.27 -11.43 4.73
C GLY A 272 12.23 -12.01 5.77
N GLY A 273 13.11 -12.86 5.26
CA GLY A 273 14.14 -13.54 6.05
C GLY A 273 15.52 -12.92 5.98
N LEU A 274 15.77 -12.04 5.00
CA LEU A 274 17.12 -11.49 4.77
C LEU A 274 17.60 -10.58 5.90
N ILE A 275 16.66 -9.87 6.55
CA ILE A 275 16.94 -9.01 7.74
C ILE A 275 16.03 -9.51 8.89
N PRO A 276 16.37 -10.62 9.57
CA PRO A 276 15.50 -11.26 10.55
C PRO A 276 15.05 -10.31 11.68
N ALA A 277 15.92 -9.37 12.07
CA ALA A 277 15.64 -8.38 13.11
C ALA A 277 14.54 -7.36 12.73
N TRP A 278 14.14 -7.30 11.44
CA TRP A 278 13.08 -6.40 10.95
C TRP A 278 11.73 -7.10 10.78
N ARG A 279 11.68 -8.44 10.90
CA ARG A 279 10.45 -9.19 10.67
C ARG A 279 9.29 -8.68 11.54
N GLY A 280 8.13 -8.43 10.92
CA GLY A 280 6.95 -7.86 11.56
C GLY A 280 7.00 -6.35 11.81
N SER A 281 8.11 -5.68 11.52
CA SER A 281 8.21 -4.22 11.62
C SER A 281 7.52 -3.55 10.43
N MET A 282 6.85 -2.43 10.69
CA MET A 282 6.41 -1.52 9.63
C MET A 282 7.56 -0.59 9.26
N LEU A 283 7.84 -0.52 7.98
CA LEU A 283 8.78 0.43 7.38
C LEU A 283 7.98 1.47 6.60
N PHE A 284 8.33 2.73 6.71
CA PHE A 284 7.72 3.79 5.90
C PHE A 284 8.68 4.94 5.65
N GLY A 285 8.52 5.57 4.51
CA GLY A 285 9.29 6.75 4.16
C GLY A 285 8.76 8.01 4.83
N THR A 286 9.60 9.02 4.95
CA THR A 286 9.18 10.37 5.34
C THR A 286 9.72 11.39 4.36
N LEU A 287 8.83 12.25 3.86
CA LEU A 287 9.18 13.27 2.88
C LEU A 287 9.84 14.48 3.54
N ARG A 288 9.19 15.04 4.58
CA ARG A 288 9.72 16.18 5.33
C ARG A 288 10.76 15.74 6.37
N GLY A 289 10.55 14.57 6.97
CA GLY A 289 11.48 13.96 7.90
C GLY A 289 12.74 13.39 7.25
N THR A 290 12.78 13.32 5.90
CA THR A 290 13.94 12.87 5.09
C THR A 290 14.60 11.60 5.63
N SER A 291 13.80 10.60 5.98
CA SER A 291 14.27 9.37 6.62
C SER A 291 13.41 8.17 6.26
N LEU A 292 13.97 6.99 6.41
CA LEU A 292 13.22 5.75 6.55
C LEU A 292 12.92 5.54 8.03
N ARG A 293 11.70 5.15 8.38
CA ARG A 293 11.31 4.84 9.76
C ARG A 293 10.91 3.39 9.89
N ARG A 294 11.27 2.80 11.03
CA ARG A 294 10.88 1.44 11.40
C ARG A 294 10.12 1.47 12.72
N LEU A 295 8.88 0.95 12.71
CA LEU A 295 8.07 0.72 13.91
C LEU A 295 8.04 -0.75 14.26
N THR A 296 8.16 -1.05 15.54
CA THR A 296 7.95 -2.38 16.10
C THR A 296 6.63 -2.44 16.87
N PHE A 297 6.07 -3.64 16.96
CA PHE A 297 4.76 -3.86 17.57
C PHE A 297 4.81 -5.02 18.57
N ASP A 298 3.97 -4.94 19.59
CA ASP A 298 3.66 -6.09 20.44
C ASP A 298 2.63 -7.03 19.78
N ALA A 299 2.31 -8.14 20.45
CA ALA A 299 1.32 -9.11 19.97
C ALA A 299 -0.10 -8.54 19.85
N ARG A 300 -0.41 -7.43 20.53
CA ARG A 300 -1.69 -6.72 20.45
C ARG A 300 -1.70 -5.68 19.33
N GLY A 301 -0.54 -5.44 18.72
CA GLY A 301 -0.36 -4.47 17.66
C GLY A 301 -0.12 -3.04 18.15
N SER A 302 0.20 -2.83 19.44
CA SER A 302 0.63 -1.53 19.93
C SER A 302 2.07 -1.26 19.51
N VAL A 303 2.38 -0.01 19.20
CA VAL A 303 3.76 0.39 18.85
C VAL A 303 4.64 0.30 20.10
N THR A 304 5.72 -0.49 20.03
CA THR A 304 6.68 -0.71 21.13
C THR A 304 8.00 0.00 20.94
N GLY A 305 8.32 0.43 19.72
CA GLY A 305 9.55 1.13 19.43
C GLY A 305 9.55 1.79 18.06
N GLU A 306 10.47 2.72 17.88
CA GLU A 306 10.71 3.41 16.62
C GLU A 306 12.21 3.60 16.41
N GLU A 307 12.67 3.35 15.19
CA GLU A 307 13.99 3.76 14.72
C GLU A 307 13.86 4.75 13.57
N VAL A 308 14.70 5.79 13.60
CA VAL A 308 14.86 6.75 12.50
C VAL A 308 16.14 6.37 11.77
N LEU A 309 16.00 5.90 10.53
CA LEU A 309 17.08 5.34 9.73
C LEU A 309 17.38 6.27 8.55
N LEU A 310 18.66 6.33 8.13
CA LEU A 310 19.12 7.06 6.96
C LEU A 310 18.69 8.53 6.94
N SER A 311 18.72 9.18 8.12
CA SER A 311 18.27 10.57 8.29
C SER A 311 19.11 11.52 7.44
N GLY A 312 18.46 12.21 6.48
CA GLY A 312 19.10 13.12 5.53
C GLY A 312 19.92 12.45 4.43
N GLU A 313 20.23 11.14 4.52
CA GLU A 313 21.11 10.45 3.55
C GLU A 313 20.47 10.34 2.16
N LEU A 314 19.20 9.96 2.12
CA LEU A 314 18.45 9.76 0.88
C LEU A 314 17.56 10.95 0.51
N GLY A 315 17.42 11.94 1.41
CA GLY A 315 16.46 13.01 1.25
C GLY A 315 15.02 12.52 1.45
N ARG A 316 14.11 12.96 0.60
CA ARG A 316 12.67 12.67 0.67
C ARG A 316 12.39 11.22 0.25
N VAL A 317 12.08 10.37 1.22
CA VAL A 317 11.73 8.97 0.99
C VAL A 317 10.24 8.87 0.63
N ARG A 318 9.92 8.37 -0.57
CA ARG A 318 8.54 8.35 -1.11
C ARG A 318 7.86 7.01 -0.99
N ASP A 319 8.54 5.91 -1.28
CA ASP A 319 7.94 4.58 -1.19
C ASP A 319 8.93 3.56 -0.64
N VAL A 320 8.38 2.52 -0.02
CA VAL A 320 9.11 1.41 0.55
C VAL A 320 8.42 0.11 0.14
N ALA A 321 9.19 -0.83 -0.38
CA ALA A 321 8.70 -2.14 -0.78
C ALA A 321 9.69 -3.24 -0.38
N GLU A 322 9.18 -4.40 0.02
CA GLU A 322 9.99 -5.61 0.17
C GLU A 322 10.15 -6.28 -1.20
N GLY A 323 11.36 -6.66 -1.56
CA GLY A 323 11.65 -7.37 -2.78
C GLY A 323 11.53 -8.88 -2.64
N PRO A 324 11.41 -9.63 -3.75
CA PRO A 324 11.35 -11.10 -3.75
C PRO A 324 12.65 -11.73 -3.22
N ASP A 325 13.75 -10.99 -3.21
CA ASP A 325 15.03 -11.37 -2.59
C ASP A 325 15.07 -11.14 -1.08
N GLY A 326 13.96 -10.68 -0.49
CA GLY A 326 13.85 -10.34 0.92
C GLY A 326 14.56 -9.04 1.33
N ALA A 327 15.12 -8.28 0.40
CA ALA A 327 15.67 -6.96 0.66
C ALA A 327 14.57 -5.90 0.70
N VAL A 328 14.88 -4.74 1.28
CA VAL A 328 13.98 -3.60 1.28
C VAL A 328 14.42 -2.61 0.21
N TYR A 329 13.48 -2.21 -0.63
CA TYR A 329 13.70 -1.22 -1.68
C TYR A 329 13.02 0.09 -1.31
N VAL A 330 13.71 1.18 -1.58
CA VAL A 330 13.30 2.53 -1.20
C VAL A 330 13.40 3.44 -2.41
N ALA A 331 12.34 4.20 -2.68
CA ALA A 331 12.33 5.24 -3.69
C ALA A 331 12.44 6.64 -3.07
N THR A 332 13.17 7.52 -3.72
CA THR A 332 13.25 8.94 -3.36
C THR A 332 12.36 9.82 -4.24
N SER A 333 12.07 11.02 -3.76
CA SER A 333 11.23 12.01 -4.45
C SER A 333 11.77 13.43 -4.17
N ASN A 334 13.05 13.62 -4.44
CA ASN A 334 13.74 14.89 -4.16
C ASN A 334 13.44 15.95 -5.23
N ARG A 335 12.95 15.52 -6.42
CA ARG A 335 12.55 16.37 -7.54
C ARG A 335 11.09 16.81 -7.52
N ASP A 336 10.33 16.47 -6.47
CA ASP A 336 8.88 16.73 -6.36
C ASP A 336 8.49 18.22 -6.18
N GLY A 337 9.44 19.13 -6.31
CA GLY A 337 9.23 20.57 -6.13
C GLY A 337 9.38 21.04 -4.67
N ARG A 338 9.50 20.13 -3.70
CA ARG A 338 9.68 20.43 -2.26
C ARG A 338 11.00 19.90 -1.70
N GLY A 339 11.71 19.12 -2.49
CA GLY A 339 13.00 18.55 -2.14
C GLY A 339 14.17 19.45 -2.52
N ARG A 340 15.37 18.94 -2.25
CA ARG A 340 16.65 19.52 -2.72
C ARG A 340 17.38 18.42 -3.49
N PRO A 341 17.15 18.29 -4.79
CA PRO A 341 17.76 17.25 -5.60
C PRO A 341 19.29 17.33 -5.56
N ARG A 342 19.92 16.17 -5.45
CA ARG A 342 21.36 15.98 -5.57
C ARG A 342 21.68 15.33 -6.92
N ASN A 343 22.94 15.29 -7.30
CA ASN A 343 23.37 14.55 -8.48
C ASN A 343 22.94 13.07 -8.38
N GLY A 344 22.27 12.56 -9.40
CA GLY A 344 21.73 11.20 -9.45
C GLY A 344 20.34 11.02 -8.84
N ASP A 345 19.72 12.06 -8.22
CA ASP A 345 18.34 11.97 -7.75
C ASP A 345 17.35 12.05 -8.94
N ASP A 346 16.16 11.46 -8.88
CA ASP A 346 15.69 10.56 -7.83
C ASP A 346 16.26 9.16 -8.03
N ARG A 347 16.19 8.35 -6.98
CA ARG A 347 16.83 7.03 -6.96
C ARG A 347 15.89 5.95 -6.45
N ILE A 348 16.19 4.73 -6.87
CA ILE A 348 15.75 3.51 -6.18
C ILE A 348 16.98 2.88 -5.57
N VAL A 349 16.92 2.57 -4.29
CA VAL A 349 18.00 1.91 -3.55
C VAL A 349 17.52 0.63 -2.90
N ARG A 350 18.44 -0.31 -2.69
CA ARG A 350 18.23 -1.60 -2.03
C ARG A 350 18.96 -1.63 -0.69
N ILE A 351 18.26 -2.06 0.36
CA ILE A 351 18.80 -2.24 1.71
C ILE A 351 18.89 -3.73 2.02
N GLY A 352 20.05 -4.19 2.39
CA GLY A 352 20.30 -5.57 2.81
C GLY A 352 21.50 -5.66 3.74
N PRO A 353 21.82 -6.86 4.28
CA PRO A 353 23.00 -7.06 5.09
C PRO A 353 24.28 -6.72 4.32
N VAL A 354 25.28 -6.21 5.06
CA VAL A 354 26.65 -6.15 4.51
C VAL A 354 27.12 -7.60 4.29
N PRO A 355 27.63 -7.97 3.10
CA PRO A 355 28.18 -9.30 2.88
C PRO A 355 29.25 -9.63 3.92
N GLN A 356 29.22 -10.84 4.47
CA GLN A 356 30.32 -11.35 5.27
C GLN A 356 31.44 -11.76 4.31
N LEU A 357 32.65 -11.23 4.53
CA LEU A 357 33.84 -11.61 3.77
C LEU A 357 34.25 -13.03 4.11
#